data_f792048973bf1fb5162653063fa87458
#
_entry.id   f792048973bf1fb5162653063fa87458
#
_cell.length_a   1.000
_cell.length_b   1.000
_cell.length_c   1.000
_cell.angle_alpha   90.00
_cell.angle_beta   90.00
_cell.angle_gamma   90.00
#
_symmetry.space_group_name_H-M   'P 1'
#
loop_
_entity.id
_entity.type
_entity.pdbx_description
1 polymer ?
#
loop_
_entity_poly.entity_id
_entity_poly.type
_entity_poly.pdbx_seq_one_letter_code
_entity_poly.pdbx_strand_id
1 'polypeptide(L)'
;MDTTVLRVAAVDPGKVNPAVWIGTVDFSVNKIKTEWGGAGADIIETDATISENAVHMGQLIASRHDDDPIKAVAVETPSTFNGKGAFVNVSAAVGAGVTYGYLRGCGIPNVCMSNYRTKGRAIEHFAEVLDVTLKPHLPGSDKATRAKNRLINKHNAKGVIIELLKFSEDTVGSELLERHREKKDDIADAILLACGLALEQKKKKKKRAPSKKK
;
A
#
# COMPACT_ATOMS: atom_id res chain seq x y z
N MET A 1 -2.47 11.76 -24.02
CA MET A 1 -2.01 10.39 -23.73
C MET A 1 -2.83 9.84 -22.59
N ASP A 2 -3.60 8.81 -22.88
CA ASP A 2 -4.45 8.16 -21.86
C ASP A 2 -3.54 7.22 -21.03
N THR A 3 -3.01 7.75 -19.93
CA THR A 3 -2.08 6.98 -19.09
C THR A 3 -2.88 6.03 -18.23
N THR A 4 -3.16 4.85 -18.77
CA THR A 4 -3.75 3.73 -18.02
C THR A 4 -2.75 3.10 -17.06
N VAL A 5 -1.45 3.29 -17.32
CA VAL A 5 -0.33 2.82 -16.49
C VAL A 5 0.10 3.93 -15.52
N LEU A 6 0.18 3.60 -14.24
CA LEU A 6 0.65 4.49 -13.19
C LEU A 6 1.80 3.84 -12.42
N ARG A 7 2.96 4.49 -12.38
CA ARG A 7 4.05 4.12 -11.48
C ARG A 7 3.79 4.72 -10.10
N VAL A 8 3.69 3.87 -9.11
CA VAL A 8 3.27 4.22 -7.75
C VAL A 8 4.13 3.52 -6.70
N ALA A 9 4.14 4.07 -5.50
CA ALA A 9 4.77 3.44 -4.35
C ALA A 9 3.84 3.46 -3.14
N ALA A 10 4.12 2.59 -2.18
CA ALA A 10 3.48 2.62 -0.87
C ALA A 10 4.47 2.29 0.24
N VAL A 11 4.23 2.87 1.39
CA VAL A 11 4.95 2.63 2.64
C VAL A 11 3.97 2.31 3.74
N ASP A 12 4.18 1.19 4.40
CA ASP A 12 3.64 0.90 5.73
C ASP A 12 4.76 1.16 6.75
N PRO A 13 4.74 2.28 7.48
CA PRO A 13 5.82 2.66 8.39
C PRO A 13 5.70 1.98 9.76
N GLY A 14 5.34 0.71 9.79
CA GLY A 14 5.24 -0.09 11.01
C GLY A 14 6.55 -0.08 11.82
N LYS A 15 6.45 -0.03 13.16
CA LYS A 15 7.64 0.00 14.03
C LYS A 15 8.50 -1.26 13.91
N VAL A 16 7.85 -2.41 13.83
CA VAL A 16 8.52 -3.74 13.86
C VAL A 16 8.57 -4.35 12.47
N ASN A 17 7.53 -4.14 11.70
CA ASN A 17 7.36 -4.74 10.39
C ASN A 17 6.96 -3.66 9.36
N PRO A 18 7.85 -2.71 9.06
CA PRO A 18 7.60 -1.79 7.96
C PRO A 18 7.64 -2.53 6.64
N ALA A 19 6.94 -2.00 5.66
CA ALA A 19 7.00 -2.51 4.30
C ALA A 19 7.01 -1.36 3.28
N VAL A 20 7.75 -1.54 2.20
CA VAL A 20 7.79 -0.63 1.06
C VAL A 20 7.57 -1.44 -0.21
N TRP A 21 6.79 -0.90 -1.12
CA TRP A 21 6.61 -1.44 -2.46
C TRP A 21 6.62 -0.32 -3.50
N ILE A 22 7.27 -0.59 -4.64
CA ILE A 22 7.32 0.31 -5.82
C ILE A 22 7.03 -0.54 -7.05
N GLY A 23 6.18 -0.03 -7.93
CA GLY A 23 5.85 -0.71 -9.16
C GLY A 23 4.83 0.06 -10.00
N THR A 24 4.35 -0.59 -11.04
CA THR A 24 3.35 -0.04 -11.93
C THR A 24 2.01 -0.76 -11.78
N VAL A 25 0.92 -0.01 -11.97
CA VAL A 25 -0.45 -0.52 -12.06
C VAL A 25 -1.00 -0.13 -13.43
N ASP A 26 -1.32 -1.13 -14.25
CA ASP A 26 -1.96 -0.93 -15.54
C ASP A 26 -3.44 -1.30 -15.48
N PHE A 27 -4.28 -0.28 -15.53
CA PHE A 27 -5.73 -0.45 -15.48
C PHE A 27 -6.37 -0.81 -16.83
N SER A 28 -5.62 -0.82 -17.94
CA SER A 28 -6.15 -1.28 -19.23
C SER A 28 -6.32 -2.79 -19.24
N VAL A 29 -5.41 -3.49 -18.56
CA VAL A 29 -5.36 -4.95 -18.45
C VAL A 29 -5.50 -5.45 -17.01
N ASN A 30 -5.67 -4.53 -16.04
CA ASN A 30 -5.76 -4.82 -14.61
C ASN A 30 -4.55 -5.62 -14.05
N LYS A 31 -3.35 -5.32 -14.56
CA LYS A 31 -2.10 -5.96 -14.15
C LYS A 31 -1.24 -5.03 -13.30
N ILE A 32 -0.37 -5.63 -12.51
CA ILE A 32 0.69 -4.94 -11.78
C ILE A 32 2.05 -5.46 -12.21
N LYS A 33 3.08 -4.66 -11.99
CA LYS A 33 4.48 -5.08 -12.14
C LYS A 33 5.29 -4.51 -11.00
N THR A 34 5.85 -5.38 -10.19
CA THR A 34 6.77 -5.02 -9.10
C THR A 34 8.13 -4.64 -9.68
N GLU A 35 8.62 -3.49 -9.29
CA GLU A 35 9.98 -3.05 -9.61
C GLU A 35 10.91 -3.32 -8.43
N TRP A 36 10.44 -3.03 -7.22
CA TRP A 36 11.19 -3.22 -6.00
C TRP A 36 10.25 -3.26 -4.78
N GLY A 37 10.70 -3.91 -3.71
CA GLY A 37 10.05 -3.90 -2.42
C GLY A 37 10.90 -4.58 -1.35
N GLY A 38 10.50 -4.38 -0.10
CA GLY A 38 11.12 -4.99 1.07
C GLY A 38 10.26 -4.85 2.31
N ALA A 39 10.56 -5.64 3.33
CA ALA A 39 9.90 -5.56 4.62
C ALA A 39 10.85 -5.91 5.78
N GLY A 40 10.54 -5.34 6.95
CA GLY A 40 11.30 -5.59 8.17
C GLY A 40 12.78 -5.24 8.02
N ALA A 41 13.66 -6.13 8.43
CA ALA A 41 15.11 -5.91 8.46
C ALA A 41 15.75 -5.62 7.09
N ASP A 42 15.06 -5.92 5.97
CA ASP A 42 15.57 -5.61 4.63
C ASP A 42 15.51 -4.10 4.31
N ILE A 43 14.73 -3.34 5.08
CA ILE A 43 14.47 -1.91 4.81
C ILE A 43 14.65 -1.01 6.03
N ILE A 44 14.98 -1.56 7.21
CA ILE A 44 15.27 -0.79 8.42
C ILE A 44 16.49 -1.35 9.15
N GLU A 45 17.16 -0.46 9.87
CA GLU A 45 18.22 -0.82 10.81
C GLU A 45 17.61 -1.07 12.20
N THR A 46 18.00 -2.18 12.84
CA THR A 46 17.43 -2.60 14.13
C THR A 46 17.71 -1.62 15.26
N ASP A 47 18.84 -0.94 15.23
CA ASP A 47 19.29 -0.01 16.26
C ASP A 47 18.89 1.45 15.96
N ALA A 48 18.32 1.71 14.79
CA ALA A 48 17.88 3.04 14.42
C ALA A 48 16.56 3.42 15.10
N THR A 49 16.37 4.71 15.30
CA THR A 49 15.09 5.26 15.79
C THR A 49 14.00 5.11 14.73
N ILE A 50 12.75 5.24 15.15
CA ILE A 50 11.59 5.23 14.23
C ILE A 50 11.71 6.34 13.17
N SER A 51 12.21 7.52 13.56
CA SER A 51 12.37 8.65 12.65
C SER A 51 13.48 8.40 11.62
N GLU A 52 14.61 7.82 12.02
CA GLU A 52 15.70 7.44 11.11
C GLU A 52 15.23 6.39 10.11
N ASN A 53 14.56 5.34 10.57
CA ASN A 53 13.98 4.33 9.70
C ASN A 53 12.92 4.91 8.76
N ALA A 54 12.11 5.87 9.23
CA ALA A 54 11.12 6.55 8.40
C ALA A 54 11.78 7.41 7.30
N VAL A 55 12.87 8.12 7.61
CA VAL A 55 13.68 8.85 6.63
C VAL A 55 14.30 7.87 5.63
N HIS A 56 14.88 6.78 6.11
CA HIS A 56 15.50 5.77 5.25
C HIS A 56 14.49 5.18 4.24
N MET A 57 13.28 4.82 4.67
CA MET A 57 12.22 4.39 3.75
C MET A 57 11.86 5.47 2.72
N GLY A 58 11.83 6.72 3.14
CA GLY A 58 11.65 7.86 2.23
C GLY A 58 12.78 7.98 1.21
N GLN A 59 14.04 7.80 1.62
CA GLN A 59 15.21 7.81 0.74
C GLN A 59 15.18 6.68 -0.29
N LEU A 60 14.78 5.47 0.11
CA LEU A 60 14.61 4.33 -0.79
C LEU A 60 13.61 4.60 -1.92
N ILE A 61 12.56 5.37 -1.65
CA ILE A 61 11.58 5.77 -2.66
C ILE A 61 12.11 6.95 -3.48
N ALA A 62 12.69 7.96 -2.84
CA ALA A 62 13.18 9.16 -3.52
C ALA A 62 14.27 8.83 -4.54
N SER A 63 15.25 7.99 -4.19
CA SER A 63 16.30 7.56 -5.10
C SER A 63 15.78 6.90 -6.39
N ARG A 64 14.66 6.18 -6.28
CA ARG A 64 14.00 5.54 -7.43
C ARG A 64 13.05 6.46 -8.20
N HIS A 65 12.67 7.59 -7.60
CA HIS A 65 11.90 8.64 -8.27
C HIS A 65 12.75 9.41 -9.27
N ASP A 66 14.04 9.62 -8.94
CA ASP A 66 14.96 10.38 -9.78
C ASP A 66 15.25 9.64 -11.11
N ASP A 67 15.30 8.31 -11.06
CA ASP A 67 15.53 7.46 -12.26
C ASP A 67 14.30 7.42 -13.18
N ASP A 68 13.12 7.25 -12.63
CA ASP A 68 11.84 7.25 -13.34
C ASP A 68 10.73 7.81 -12.43
N PRO A 69 10.02 8.87 -12.82
CA PRO A 69 9.11 9.58 -11.93
C PRO A 69 7.96 8.77 -11.39
N ILE A 70 7.94 8.54 -10.07
CA ILE A 70 6.80 7.99 -9.33
C ILE A 70 5.65 9.01 -9.34
N LYS A 71 4.47 8.62 -9.77
CA LYS A 71 3.31 9.51 -9.96
C LYS A 71 2.50 9.75 -8.69
N ALA A 72 2.56 8.82 -7.74
CA ALA A 72 1.93 8.96 -6.43
C ALA A 72 2.54 8.01 -5.41
N VAL A 73 2.56 8.42 -4.14
CA VAL A 73 3.01 7.59 -3.02
C VAL A 73 1.94 7.57 -1.93
N ALA A 74 1.57 6.37 -1.49
CA ALA A 74 0.72 6.16 -0.32
C ALA A 74 1.58 5.90 0.91
N VAL A 75 1.39 6.68 1.96
CA VAL A 75 1.96 6.41 3.28
C VAL A 75 0.83 5.94 4.19
N GLU A 76 0.93 4.75 4.74
CA GLU A 76 -0.13 4.21 5.58
C GLU A 76 -0.25 5.03 6.88
N THR A 77 -1.47 5.44 7.18
CA THR A 77 -1.79 6.07 8.45
C THR A 77 -2.30 5.00 9.40
N PRO A 78 -1.63 4.75 10.52
CA PRO A 78 -2.13 3.83 11.52
C PRO A 78 -3.49 4.28 12.02
N SER A 79 -4.39 3.33 12.29
CA SER A 79 -5.70 3.62 12.83
C SER A 79 -5.55 4.15 14.27
N THR A 80 -5.48 5.48 14.42
CA THR A 80 -5.38 6.17 15.72
C THR A 80 -6.73 6.28 16.44
N PHE A 81 -7.84 5.97 15.77
CA PHE A 81 -9.18 6.19 16.28
C PHE A 81 -9.87 4.91 16.75
N ASN A 82 -9.47 4.43 17.91
CA ASN A 82 -10.38 3.68 18.77
C ASN A 82 -10.30 4.33 20.14
N GLY A 83 -11.26 5.15 20.51
CA GLY A 83 -11.38 6.06 21.67
C GLY A 83 -10.95 5.60 23.06
N LYS A 84 -10.18 4.54 23.21
CA LYS A 84 -9.56 4.04 24.45
C LYS A 84 -8.11 3.59 24.30
N GLY A 85 -7.40 3.95 23.23
CA GLY A 85 -6.03 3.48 22.98
C GLY A 85 -5.17 4.44 22.17
N ALA A 86 -5.29 5.75 22.40
CA ALA A 86 -4.57 6.79 21.67
C ALA A 86 -3.03 6.65 21.72
N PHE A 87 -2.48 5.87 22.64
CA PHE A 87 -1.03 5.73 22.83
C PHE A 87 -0.41 4.52 22.11
N VAL A 88 -1.19 3.57 21.62
CA VAL A 88 -0.66 2.29 21.11
C VAL A 88 0.04 2.44 19.76
N ASN A 89 -0.23 3.51 19.00
CA ASN A 89 0.29 3.70 17.64
C ASN A 89 0.99 5.05 17.42
N VAL A 90 1.43 5.73 18.47
CA VAL A 90 2.16 7.01 18.33
C VAL A 90 3.41 6.83 17.48
N SER A 91 4.17 5.76 17.71
CA SER A 91 5.38 5.44 16.96
C SER A 91 5.13 5.30 15.45
N ALA A 92 4.09 4.55 15.07
CA ALA A 92 3.73 4.39 13.66
C ALA A 92 3.20 5.70 13.06
N ALA A 93 2.48 6.52 13.84
CA ALA A 93 2.03 7.85 13.40
C ALA A 93 3.21 8.80 13.19
N VAL A 94 4.22 8.78 14.06
CA VAL A 94 5.46 9.55 13.89
C VAL A 94 6.19 9.08 12.64
N GLY A 95 6.39 7.76 12.45
CA GLY A 95 7.00 7.20 11.25
C GLY A 95 6.29 7.63 9.98
N ALA A 96 4.95 7.53 9.96
CA ALA A 96 4.14 7.97 8.81
C ALA A 96 4.31 9.47 8.52
N GLY A 97 4.26 10.33 9.56
CA GLY A 97 4.44 11.77 9.43
C GLY A 97 5.82 12.15 8.90
N VAL A 98 6.88 11.52 9.41
CA VAL A 98 8.26 11.74 8.97
C VAL A 98 8.45 11.31 7.52
N THR A 99 8.02 10.09 7.17
CA THR A 99 8.11 9.59 5.78
C THR A 99 7.33 10.50 4.82
N TYR A 100 6.12 10.89 5.17
CA TYR A 100 5.30 11.80 4.37
C TYR A 100 6.01 13.15 4.16
N GLY A 101 6.50 13.76 5.25
CA GLY A 101 7.20 15.06 5.18
C GLY A 101 8.47 14.99 4.33
N TYR A 102 9.27 13.93 4.49
CA TYR A 102 10.46 13.69 3.70
C TYR A 102 10.16 13.59 2.20
N LEU A 103 9.22 12.72 1.81
CA LEU A 103 8.84 12.52 0.41
C LEU A 103 8.28 13.79 -0.24
N ARG A 104 7.51 14.60 0.52
CA ARG A 104 7.04 15.89 0.07
C ARG A 104 8.19 16.89 -0.12
N GLY A 105 9.15 16.88 0.78
CA GLY A 105 10.37 17.71 0.69
C GLY A 105 11.23 17.38 -0.53
N CYS A 106 11.28 16.11 -0.94
CA CYS A 106 11.94 15.65 -2.17
C CYS A 106 11.17 15.97 -3.45
N GLY A 107 10.03 16.67 -3.38
CA GLY A 107 9.26 17.09 -4.56
C GLY A 107 8.44 15.97 -5.21
N ILE A 108 8.30 14.80 -4.59
CA ILE A 108 7.50 13.70 -5.13
C ILE A 108 6.03 14.13 -5.21
N PRO A 109 5.39 14.02 -6.39
CA PRO A 109 4.02 14.44 -6.56
C PRO A 109 3.04 13.49 -5.85
N ASN A 110 1.87 14.04 -5.44
CA ASN A 110 0.76 13.23 -4.92
C ASN A 110 1.12 12.28 -3.76
N VAL A 111 2.00 12.70 -2.84
CA VAL A 111 2.20 11.95 -1.59
C VAL A 111 0.94 12.10 -0.74
N CYS A 112 0.34 10.98 -0.35
CA CYS A 112 -0.94 10.93 0.35
C CYS A 112 -0.83 10.09 1.62
N MET A 113 -1.34 10.58 2.73
CA MET A 113 -1.64 9.75 3.89
C MET A 113 -2.87 8.89 3.56
N SER A 114 -2.73 7.58 3.67
CA SER A 114 -3.75 6.61 3.27
C SER A 114 -4.13 5.70 4.42
N ASN A 115 -5.34 5.20 4.42
CA ASN A 115 -5.87 4.36 5.48
C ASN A 115 -6.38 3.00 4.95
N TYR A 116 -6.88 2.16 5.84
CA TYR A 116 -7.43 0.85 5.52
C TYR A 116 -8.52 0.85 4.42
N ARG A 117 -9.24 1.98 4.22
CA ARG A 117 -10.28 2.07 3.17
C ARG A 117 -9.66 2.09 1.78
N THR A 118 -8.46 2.64 1.64
CA THR A 118 -7.71 2.63 0.38
C THR A 118 -7.34 1.20 0.00
N LYS A 119 -6.84 0.41 0.95
CA LYS A 119 -6.58 -1.03 0.76
C LYS A 119 -7.86 -1.81 0.45
N GLY A 120 -8.94 -1.57 1.20
CA GLY A 120 -10.23 -2.22 1.00
C GLY A 120 -10.77 -2.08 -0.42
N ARG A 121 -10.65 -0.88 -1.01
CA ARG A 121 -11.06 -0.64 -2.41
C ARG A 121 -10.22 -1.42 -3.41
N ALA A 122 -8.93 -1.60 -3.16
CA ALA A 122 -8.09 -2.42 -4.02
C ALA A 122 -8.49 -3.90 -3.92
N ILE A 123 -8.72 -4.40 -2.71
CA ILE A 123 -9.18 -5.78 -2.47
C ILE A 123 -10.48 -6.04 -3.23
N GLU A 124 -11.49 -5.18 -3.06
CA GLU A 124 -12.79 -5.32 -3.74
C GLU A 124 -12.63 -5.29 -5.26
N HIS A 125 -11.89 -4.31 -5.80
CA HIS A 125 -11.68 -4.17 -7.24
C HIS A 125 -10.99 -5.39 -7.85
N PHE A 126 -9.89 -5.84 -7.28
CA PHE A 126 -9.14 -6.96 -7.85
C PHE A 126 -9.79 -8.31 -7.55
N ALA A 127 -10.52 -8.46 -6.44
CA ALA A 127 -11.32 -9.65 -6.22
C ALA A 127 -12.41 -9.81 -7.30
N GLU A 128 -13.10 -8.72 -7.65
CA GLU A 128 -14.09 -8.72 -8.75
C GLU A 128 -13.43 -9.05 -10.10
N VAL A 129 -12.32 -8.41 -10.42
CA VAL A 129 -11.61 -8.61 -11.71
C VAL A 129 -11.07 -10.04 -11.87
N LEU A 130 -10.61 -10.64 -10.78
CA LEU A 130 -9.95 -11.95 -10.77
C LEU A 130 -10.89 -13.10 -10.37
N ASP A 131 -12.17 -12.80 -10.14
CA ASP A 131 -13.16 -13.76 -9.64
C ASP A 131 -12.74 -14.46 -8.34
N VAL A 132 -12.13 -13.69 -7.43
CA VAL A 132 -11.69 -14.18 -6.12
C VAL A 132 -12.80 -14.01 -5.10
N THR A 133 -13.26 -15.12 -4.53
CA THR A 133 -14.27 -15.09 -3.47
C THR A 133 -13.66 -14.60 -2.15
N LEU A 134 -14.14 -13.45 -1.67
CA LEU A 134 -13.73 -12.90 -0.38
C LEU A 134 -14.49 -13.56 0.78
N LYS A 135 -13.79 -13.86 1.87
CA LYS A 135 -14.43 -14.27 3.12
C LYS A 135 -15.23 -13.12 3.70
N PRO A 136 -16.52 -13.30 4.02
CA PRO A 136 -17.35 -12.26 4.60
C PRO A 136 -16.93 -11.94 6.05
N HIS A 137 -17.13 -10.69 6.45
CA HIS A 137 -16.96 -10.32 7.85
C HIS A 137 -18.04 -10.93 8.73
N LEU A 138 -17.64 -11.28 9.95
CA LEU A 138 -18.58 -11.72 10.98
C LEU A 138 -19.38 -10.53 11.50
N PRO A 139 -20.69 -10.68 11.73
CA PRO A 139 -21.51 -9.64 12.33
C PRO A 139 -21.13 -9.43 13.81
N GLY A 140 -21.22 -8.18 14.26
CA GLY A 140 -20.91 -7.79 15.64
C GLY A 140 -19.77 -6.80 15.76
N SER A 141 -19.72 -6.13 16.91
CA SER A 141 -18.73 -5.08 17.19
C SER A 141 -17.92 -5.32 18.46
N ASP A 142 -18.06 -6.50 19.08
CA ASP A 142 -17.27 -6.88 20.25
C ASP A 142 -15.79 -7.11 19.91
N LYS A 143 -14.94 -7.17 20.94
CA LYS A 143 -13.48 -7.28 20.77
C LYS A 143 -13.07 -8.56 20.02
N ALA A 144 -13.74 -9.69 20.29
CA ALA A 144 -13.42 -10.98 19.68
C ALA A 144 -13.81 -10.99 18.20
N THR A 145 -14.98 -10.49 17.85
CA THR A 145 -15.45 -10.34 16.46
C THR A 145 -14.54 -9.41 15.67
N ARG A 146 -14.12 -8.27 16.24
CA ARG A 146 -13.15 -7.37 15.57
C ARG A 146 -11.80 -8.05 15.33
N ALA A 147 -11.31 -8.85 16.27
CA ALA A 147 -10.07 -9.61 16.09
C ALA A 147 -10.20 -10.63 14.94
N LYS A 148 -11.29 -11.39 14.89
CA LYS A 148 -11.57 -12.34 13.79
C LYS A 148 -11.69 -11.62 12.44
N ASN A 149 -12.38 -10.49 12.38
CA ASN A 149 -12.52 -9.71 11.14
C ASN A 149 -11.17 -9.14 10.64
N ARG A 150 -10.23 -8.81 11.54
CA ARG A 150 -8.86 -8.47 11.14
C ARG A 150 -8.14 -9.64 10.46
N LEU A 151 -8.31 -10.86 10.98
CA LEU A 151 -7.73 -12.06 10.37
C LEU A 151 -8.37 -12.36 9.00
N ILE A 152 -9.68 -12.16 8.87
CA ILE A 152 -10.39 -12.26 7.59
C ILE A 152 -9.83 -11.25 6.58
N ASN A 153 -9.64 -9.98 6.98
CA ASN A 153 -9.05 -8.97 6.12
C ASN A 153 -7.65 -9.34 5.64
N LYS A 154 -6.78 -9.81 6.55
CA LYS A 154 -5.42 -10.28 6.18
C LYS A 154 -5.47 -11.47 5.22
N HIS A 155 -6.38 -12.41 5.44
CA HIS A 155 -6.57 -13.55 4.56
C HIS A 155 -7.03 -13.10 3.16
N ASN A 156 -8.03 -12.24 3.08
CA ASN A 156 -8.55 -11.70 1.83
C ASN A 156 -7.47 -10.90 1.07
N ALA A 157 -6.75 -10.02 1.77
CA ALA A 157 -5.65 -9.24 1.22
C ALA A 157 -4.58 -10.13 0.58
N LYS A 158 -4.10 -11.13 1.33
CA LYS A 158 -3.10 -12.08 0.86
C LYS A 158 -3.59 -12.90 -0.33
N GLY A 159 -4.83 -13.40 -0.27
CA GLY A 159 -5.43 -14.18 -1.36
C GLY A 159 -5.51 -13.37 -2.66
N VAL A 160 -6.02 -12.14 -2.59
CA VAL A 160 -6.13 -11.27 -3.75
C VAL A 160 -4.76 -10.94 -4.35
N ILE A 161 -3.74 -10.64 -3.53
CA ILE A 161 -2.41 -10.32 -4.04
C ILE A 161 -1.74 -11.53 -4.70
N ILE A 162 -1.84 -12.72 -4.12
CA ILE A 162 -1.29 -13.93 -4.74
C ILE A 162 -1.89 -14.16 -6.13
N GLU A 163 -3.20 -14.06 -6.27
CA GLU A 163 -3.86 -14.23 -7.56
C GLU A 163 -3.56 -13.07 -8.53
N LEU A 164 -3.44 -11.83 -8.04
CA LEU A 164 -3.06 -10.67 -8.86
C LEU A 164 -1.64 -10.79 -9.41
N LEU A 165 -0.69 -11.23 -8.62
CA LEU A 165 0.70 -11.46 -9.06
C LEU A 165 0.76 -12.58 -10.11
N LYS A 166 0.05 -13.69 -9.90
CA LYS A 166 -0.07 -14.77 -10.89
C LYS A 166 -0.69 -14.27 -12.20
N PHE A 167 -1.83 -13.58 -12.13
CA PHE A 167 -2.51 -13.02 -13.30
C PHE A 167 -1.63 -12.01 -14.04
N SER A 168 -0.82 -11.26 -13.30
CA SER A 168 0.12 -10.28 -13.85
C SER A 168 1.39 -10.91 -14.41
N GLU A 169 1.66 -12.18 -14.11
CA GLU A 169 2.92 -12.86 -14.39
C GLU A 169 4.12 -12.12 -13.73
N ASP A 170 3.86 -11.53 -12.56
CA ASP A 170 4.86 -10.73 -11.82
C ASP A 170 5.75 -11.63 -10.96
N THR A 171 6.84 -12.09 -11.54
CA THR A 171 7.82 -12.96 -10.87
C THR A 171 8.53 -12.23 -9.74
N VAL A 172 8.89 -10.95 -9.92
CA VAL A 172 9.55 -10.13 -8.90
C VAL A 172 8.67 -9.97 -7.66
N GLY A 173 7.38 -9.67 -7.85
CA GLY A 173 6.43 -9.58 -6.75
C GLY A 173 6.19 -10.93 -6.05
N SER A 174 6.16 -12.02 -6.81
CA SER A 174 6.01 -13.36 -6.26
C SER A 174 7.22 -13.78 -5.43
N GLU A 175 8.43 -13.52 -5.90
CA GLU A 175 9.68 -13.75 -5.18
C GLU A 175 9.77 -12.88 -3.92
N LEU A 176 9.32 -11.62 -3.99
CA LEU A 176 9.25 -10.73 -2.85
C LEU A 176 8.34 -11.29 -1.75
N LEU A 177 7.15 -11.78 -2.09
CA LEU A 177 6.25 -12.42 -1.14
C LEU A 177 6.86 -13.68 -0.53
N GLU A 178 7.59 -14.48 -1.30
CA GLU A 178 8.18 -15.72 -0.79
C GLU A 178 9.40 -15.43 0.11
N ARG A 179 10.24 -14.46 -0.24
CA ARG A 179 11.36 -13.99 0.59
C ARG A 179 10.90 -13.53 1.97
N HIS A 180 9.78 -12.83 2.02
CA HIS A 180 9.17 -12.35 3.27
C HIS A 180 8.06 -13.27 3.77
N ARG A 181 8.27 -14.58 3.73
CA ARG A 181 7.28 -15.62 4.00
C ARG A 181 6.52 -15.42 5.31
N GLU A 182 7.20 -14.99 6.36
CA GLU A 182 6.61 -14.72 7.67
C GLU A 182 5.86 -13.39 7.74
N LYS A 183 6.14 -12.48 6.79
CA LYS A 183 5.60 -11.10 6.72
C LYS A 183 4.87 -10.84 5.40
N LYS A 184 4.30 -11.89 4.80
CA LYS A 184 3.55 -11.79 3.53
C LYS A 184 2.40 -10.79 3.60
N ASP A 185 1.79 -10.62 4.75
CA ASP A 185 0.71 -9.67 4.96
C ASP A 185 1.19 -8.21 4.90
N ASP A 186 2.38 -7.88 5.39
CA ASP A 186 2.90 -6.51 5.34
C ASP A 186 3.22 -6.09 3.90
N ILE A 187 3.87 -6.98 3.11
CA ILE A 187 4.10 -6.74 1.67
C ILE A 187 2.78 -6.66 0.89
N ALA A 188 1.84 -7.59 1.14
CA ALA A 188 0.53 -7.56 0.47
C ALA A 188 -0.23 -6.27 0.80
N ASP A 189 -0.15 -5.79 2.03
CA ASP A 189 -0.75 -4.53 2.46
C ASP A 189 -0.12 -3.32 1.73
N ALA A 190 1.20 -3.29 1.56
CA ALA A 190 1.88 -2.23 0.81
C ALA A 190 1.46 -2.25 -0.67
N ILE A 191 1.43 -3.41 -1.34
CA ILE A 191 0.96 -3.53 -2.72
C ILE A 191 -0.49 -3.03 -2.86
N LEU A 192 -1.39 -3.48 -1.99
CA LEU A 192 -2.80 -3.08 -2.03
C LEU A 192 -2.99 -1.59 -1.76
N LEU A 193 -2.18 -1.01 -0.88
CA LEU A 193 -2.20 0.41 -0.60
C LEU A 193 -1.82 1.23 -1.84
N ALA A 194 -0.75 0.82 -2.54
CA ALA A 194 -0.33 1.42 -3.80
C ALA A 194 -1.41 1.28 -4.90
N CYS A 195 -1.97 0.10 -5.06
CA CYS A 195 -3.06 -0.16 -5.99
C CYS A 195 -4.31 0.68 -5.69
N GLY A 196 -4.69 0.79 -4.42
CA GLY A 196 -5.82 1.61 -3.98
C GLY A 196 -5.61 3.09 -4.28
N LEU A 197 -4.40 3.61 -4.04
CA LEU A 197 -4.05 4.99 -4.41
C LEU A 197 -4.13 5.20 -5.93
N ALA A 198 -3.61 4.26 -6.72
CA ALA A 198 -3.67 4.32 -8.17
C ALA A 198 -5.13 4.35 -8.68
N LEU A 199 -6.04 3.56 -8.10
CA LEU A 199 -7.48 3.60 -8.38
C LEU A 199 -8.09 4.98 -8.08
N GLU A 200 -7.70 5.61 -6.97
CA GLU A 200 -8.16 6.96 -6.61
C GLU A 200 -7.67 8.02 -7.61
N GLN A 201 -6.42 7.92 -8.05
CA GLN A 201 -5.87 8.83 -9.07
C GLN A 201 -6.61 8.69 -10.41
N LYS A 202 -6.91 7.47 -10.85
CA LYS A 202 -7.72 7.20 -12.05
C LYS A 202 -9.10 7.86 -11.97
N LYS A 203 -9.78 7.74 -10.82
CA LYS A 203 -11.11 8.36 -10.60
C LYS A 203 -11.04 9.89 -10.65
N LYS A 204 -10.00 10.52 -10.07
CA LYS A 204 -9.82 11.98 -10.10
C LYS A 204 -9.61 12.51 -11.52
N LYS A 205 -8.83 11.80 -12.35
CA LYS A 205 -8.62 12.16 -13.76
C LYS A 205 -9.92 12.12 -14.56
N LYS A 206 -10.75 11.08 -14.39
CA LYS A 206 -12.06 10.98 -15.08
C LYS A 206 -13.01 12.13 -14.73
N LYS A 207 -13.03 12.58 -13.48
CA LYS A 207 -13.88 13.72 -13.05
C LYS A 207 -13.42 15.07 -13.58
N ARG A 208 -12.12 15.22 -13.91
CA ARG A 208 -11.55 16.48 -14.44
C ARG A 208 -11.59 16.58 -15.95
N ALA A 209 -11.87 15.48 -16.67
CA ALA A 209 -12.05 15.53 -18.10
C ALA A 209 -13.31 16.38 -18.42
N PRO A 210 -13.20 17.43 -19.26
CA PRO A 210 -14.36 18.25 -19.59
C PRO A 210 -15.42 17.38 -20.24
N SER A 211 -16.66 17.46 -19.73
CA SER A 211 -17.81 16.87 -20.41
C SER A 211 -17.86 17.47 -21.81
N LYS A 212 -17.66 16.65 -22.84
CA LYS A 212 -17.93 17.10 -24.20
C LYS A 212 -19.41 17.49 -24.24
N LYS A 213 -19.71 18.79 -24.15
CA LYS A 213 -21.04 19.31 -24.47
C LYS A 213 -21.33 18.90 -25.92
N LYS A 214 -22.34 18.05 -26.06
CA LYS A 214 -22.96 17.80 -27.37
C LYS A 214 -23.71 19.04 -27.80
#